data_5f798925fcbf00dc985a5d13e14ba7fd
#
_entry.id   5f798925fcbf00dc985a5d13e14ba7fd
#
_cell.length_a   1.000
_cell.length_b   1.000
_cell.length_c   1.000
_cell.angle_alpha   90.00
_cell.angle_beta   90.00
_cell.angle_gamma   90.00
#
_symmetry.space_group_name_H-M   'P 1'
#
loop_
_entity.id
_entity.type
_entity.pdbx_description
1 polymer ?
#
loop_
_entity_poly.entity_id
_entity_poly.type
_entity_poly.pdbx_seq_one_letter_code
_entity_poly.pdbx_strand_id
1 'polypeptide(L)'
;SEHLEIVTANPFEVMTKIRNAGAIFIGEYSSEPLGDYFAGPNHVLPTNGTAKFFSALSVDDFIKKSSIISYSREALERIHTDIEQFAECEKLTAHANSIKVRFED
;
A
#
# COMPACT_ATOMS: atom_id res chain seq x y z
N SER A 1 0.21 2.72 -17.28
CA SER A 1 -0.87 2.27 -18.18
C SER A 1 -2.02 1.70 -17.36
N GLU A 2 -3.23 1.92 -17.78
CA GLU A 2 -4.44 1.28 -17.24
C GLU A 2 -4.54 -0.16 -17.74
N HIS A 3 -4.57 -0.31 -19.05
CA HIS A 3 -4.48 -1.57 -19.75
C HIS A 3 -3.14 -1.63 -20.51
N LEU A 4 -2.44 -2.73 -20.43
CA LEU A 4 -1.21 -2.97 -21.16
C LEU A 4 -1.26 -4.31 -21.86
N GLU A 5 -1.30 -4.29 -23.18
CA GLU A 5 -1.15 -5.48 -24.00
C GLU A 5 0.31 -5.67 -24.42
N ILE A 6 0.82 -6.87 -24.27
CA ILE A 6 2.19 -7.25 -24.66
C ILE A 6 2.10 -8.35 -25.72
N VAL A 7 2.29 -7.95 -26.97
CA VAL A 7 2.29 -8.86 -28.13
C VAL A 7 3.67 -8.84 -28.79
N THR A 8 4.54 -9.66 -28.29
CA THR A 8 5.96 -9.76 -28.73
C THR A 8 6.39 -11.21 -28.79
N ALA A 9 7.58 -11.49 -29.34
CA ALA A 9 8.13 -12.84 -29.41
C ALA A 9 8.33 -13.47 -28.00
N ASN A 10 8.71 -12.64 -26.99
CA ASN A 10 8.94 -13.08 -25.62
C ASN A 10 8.17 -12.19 -24.63
N PRO A 11 6.84 -12.28 -24.58
CA PRO A 11 6.03 -11.32 -23.82
C PRO A 11 6.24 -11.41 -22.32
N PHE A 12 6.52 -12.58 -21.77
CA PHE A 12 6.80 -12.74 -20.32
C PHE A 12 8.12 -12.07 -19.90
N GLU A 13 9.13 -12.06 -20.76
CA GLU A 13 10.36 -11.31 -20.51
C GLU A 13 10.10 -9.81 -20.48
N VAL A 14 9.31 -9.31 -21.43
CA VAL A 14 8.93 -7.89 -21.47
C VAL A 14 8.13 -7.51 -20.22
N MET A 15 7.21 -8.37 -19.78
CA MET A 15 6.41 -8.15 -18.57
C MET A 15 7.27 -7.85 -17.34
N THR A 16 8.41 -8.51 -17.18
CA THR A 16 9.30 -8.31 -16.03
C THR A 16 9.87 -6.89 -15.93
N LYS A 17 9.86 -6.14 -17.04
CA LYS A 17 10.35 -4.77 -17.14
C LYS A 17 9.25 -3.73 -16.85
N ILE A 18 8.00 -4.15 -16.77
CA ILE A 18 6.85 -3.28 -16.51
C ILE A 18 6.70 -3.07 -15.01
N ARG A 19 6.53 -1.81 -14.59
CA ARG A 19 6.37 -1.44 -13.18
C ARG A 19 4.96 -0.97 -12.83
N ASN A 20 4.31 -0.27 -13.75
CA ASN A 20 3.07 0.45 -13.46
C ASN A 20 2.02 0.16 -14.55
N ALA A 21 1.27 -0.92 -14.35
CA ALA A 21 0.11 -1.23 -15.17
C ALA A 21 -1.03 -1.72 -14.29
N GLY A 22 -2.25 -1.30 -14.62
CA GLY A 22 -3.46 -1.74 -13.92
C GLY A 22 -3.77 -3.20 -14.21
N ALA A 23 -3.73 -3.59 -15.48
CA ALA A 23 -3.79 -4.97 -15.93
C ALA A 23 -2.78 -5.20 -17.07
N ILE A 24 -2.21 -6.40 -17.12
CA ILE A 24 -1.27 -6.80 -18.17
C ILE A 24 -1.85 -7.99 -18.91
N PHE A 25 -2.04 -7.81 -20.21
CA PHE A 25 -2.56 -8.82 -21.14
C PHE A 25 -1.41 -9.36 -21.97
N ILE A 26 -1.17 -10.67 -21.89
CA ILE A 26 0.03 -11.29 -22.46
C ILE A 26 -0.34 -12.16 -23.66
N GLY A 27 0.21 -11.81 -24.81
CA GLY A 27 0.03 -12.56 -26.05
C GLY A 27 -1.20 -12.14 -26.85
N GLU A 28 -1.26 -12.59 -28.07
CA GLU A 28 -2.28 -12.19 -29.05
C GLU A 28 -3.72 -12.65 -28.75
N TYR A 29 -3.87 -13.63 -27.86
CA TYR A 29 -5.17 -14.16 -27.45
C TYR A 29 -5.68 -13.62 -26.10
N SER A 30 -4.96 -12.70 -25.49
CA SER A 30 -5.30 -12.12 -24.18
C SER A 30 -5.73 -10.66 -24.34
N SER A 31 -6.94 -10.46 -24.85
CA SER A 31 -7.48 -9.14 -25.12
C SER A 31 -8.17 -8.52 -23.89
N GLU A 32 -8.32 -7.21 -23.88
CA GLU A 32 -9.02 -6.44 -22.84
C GLU A 32 -10.44 -6.97 -22.54
N PRO A 33 -11.31 -7.24 -23.54
CA PRO A 33 -12.65 -7.77 -23.26
C PRO A 33 -12.65 -9.13 -22.55
N LEU A 34 -11.63 -9.96 -22.76
CA LEU A 34 -11.46 -11.18 -22.00
C LEU A 34 -11.22 -10.87 -20.52
N GLY A 35 -10.40 -9.89 -20.22
CA GLY A 35 -10.12 -9.44 -18.85
C GLY A 35 -11.37 -8.87 -18.18
N ASP A 36 -12.14 -8.06 -18.90
CA ASP A 36 -13.31 -7.39 -18.35
C ASP A 36 -14.46 -8.35 -18.03
N TYR A 37 -14.64 -9.40 -18.82
CA TYR A 37 -15.86 -10.20 -18.75
C TYR A 37 -15.69 -11.62 -18.26
N PHE A 38 -14.52 -12.24 -18.39
CA PHE A 38 -14.43 -13.69 -18.18
C PHE A 38 -13.16 -14.20 -17.49
N ALA A 39 -12.07 -13.48 -17.50
CA ALA A 39 -10.79 -14.00 -17.01
C ALA A 39 -10.68 -14.11 -15.48
N GLY A 40 -11.54 -13.42 -14.72
CA GLY A 40 -11.58 -13.48 -13.26
C GLY A 40 -11.16 -12.20 -12.55
N PRO A 41 -10.06 -11.52 -12.92
CA PRO A 41 -9.71 -10.23 -12.31
C PRO A 41 -10.79 -9.17 -12.53
N ASN A 42 -10.84 -8.18 -11.64
CA ASN A 42 -11.85 -7.12 -11.73
C ASN A 42 -11.55 -6.17 -12.90
N HIS A 43 -12.59 -5.75 -13.60
CA HIS A 43 -12.50 -4.79 -14.71
C HIS A 43 -12.27 -3.33 -14.25
N VAL A 44 -12.48 -3.03 -12.97
CA VAL A 44 -12.22 -1.69 -12.41
C VAL A 44 -10.73 -1.54 -12.19
N LEU A 45 -10.08 -0.82 -13.07
CA LEU A 45 -8.64 -0.62 -13.10
C LEU A 45 -8.26 0.81 -12.67
N PRO A 46 -7.02 1.03 -12.21
CA PRO A 46 -6.54 2.36 -11.87
C PRO A 46 -6.39 3.23 -13.13
N THR A 47 -7.10 4.35 -13.18
CA THR A 47 -7.16 5.28 -14.31
C THR A 47 -6.23 6.49 -14.13
N ASN A 48 -6.05 7.28 -15.19
CA ASN A 48 -5.32 8.56 -15.16
C ASN A 48 -3.90 8.49 -14.57
N GLY A 49 -3.19 7.40 -14.86
CA GLY A 49 -1.81 7.22 -14.38
C GLY A 49 -1.69 6.76 -12.93
N THR A 50 -2.80 6.48 -12.25
CA THR A 50 -2.81 6.05 -10.85
C THR A 50 -2.30 4.62 -10.64
N ALA A 51 -2.06 3.84 -11.70
CA ALA A 51 -1.40 2.53 -11.63
C ALA A 51 0.02 2.58 -11.02
N LYS A 52 0.57 3.75 -10.81
CA LYS A 52 1.83 3.95 -10.07
C LYS A 52 1.72 3.55 -8.58
N PHE A 53 0.51 3.58 -8.02
CA PHE A 53 0.26 3.34 -6.59
C PHE A 53 -1.08 2.67 -6.29
N PHE A 54 -2.00 2.60 -7.25
CA PHE A 54 -3.25 1.85 -7.13
C PHE A 54 -3.21 0.54 -7.92
N SER A 55 -4.03 -0.41 -7.47
CA SER A 55 -4.27 -1.71 -8.11
C SER A 55 -5.70 -1.79 -8.66
N ALA A 56 -6.00 -2.83 -9.42
CA ALA A 56 -7.37 -3.18 -9.76
C ALA A 56 -8.22 -3.40 -8.49
N LEU A 57 -9.50 -3.13 -8.57
CA LEU A 57 -10.42 -3.36 -7.46
C LEU A 57 -10.39 -4.82 -7.02
N SER A 58 -10.23 -5.04 -5.73
CA SER A 58 -10.18 -6.38 -5.15
C SER A 58 -10.90 -6.42 -3.79
N VAL A 59 -10.96 -7.59 -3.19
CA VAL A 59 -11.52 -7.77 -1.84
C VAL A 59 -10.77 -6.92 -0.81
N ASP A 60 -9.47 -6.68 -1.01
CA ASP A 60 -8.65 -5.85 -0.11
C ASP A 60 -9.17 -4.41 0.03
N ASP A 61 -9.84 -3.86 -0.99
CA ASP A 61 -10.45 -2.53 -0.94
C ASP A 61 -11.64 -2.44 0.03
N PHE A 62 -12.22 -3.58 0.37
CA PHE A 62 -13.35 -3.71 1.30
C PHE A 62 -12.95 -4.21 2.68
N ILE A 63 -11.67 -4.54 2.88
CA ILE A 63 -11.13 -4.99 4.16
C ILE A 63 -10.57 -3.78 4.91
N LYS A 64 -11.02 -3.61 6.16
CA LYS A 64 -10.49 -2.61 7.06
C LYS A 64 -9.42 -3.25 7.96
N LYS A 65 -8.28 -2.58 8.05
CA LYS A 65 -7.18 -2.96 8.95
C LYS A 65 -7.09 -1.93 10.08
N SER A 66 -6.88 -2.43 11.29
CA SER A 66 -6.64 -1.57 12.46
C SER A 66 -5.40 -2.05 13.19
N SER A 67 -4.55 -1.13 13.60
CA SER A 67 -3.42 -1.44 14.46
C SER A 67 -3.89 -1.52 15.91
N ILE A 68 -3.46 -2.56 16.62
CA ILE A 68 -3.71 -2.73 18.05
C ILE A 68 -2.36 -2.60 18.75
N ILE A 69 -2.24 -1.59 19.63
CA ILE A 69 -1.02 -1.27 20.34
C ILE A 69 -1.31 -1.36 21.83
N SER A 70 -0.60 -2.26 22.53
CA SER A 70 -0.69 -2.45 23.98
C SER A 70 0.73 -2.56 24.57
N TYR A 71 1.05 -1.68 25.50
CA TYR A 71 2.34 -1.67 26.19
C TYR A 71 2.11 -1.78 27.69
N SER A 72 2.99 -2.47 28.40
CA SER A 72 3.05 -2.37 29.85
C SER A 72 3.79 -1.10 30.28
N ARG A 73 3.63 -0.71 31.56
CA ARG A 73 4.39 0.41 32.14
C ARG A 73 5.89 0.20 31.95
N GLU A 74 6.39 -0.99 32.28
CA GLU A 74 7.82 -1.34 32.21
C GLU A 74 8.35 -1.31 30.77
N ALA A 75 7.53 -1.71 29.80
CA ALA A 75 7.91 -1.64 28.39
C ALA A 75 8.00 -0.19 27.90
N LEU A 76 7.06 0.65 28.29
CA LEU A 76 7.08 2.08 27.93
C LEU A 76 8.23 2.81 28.66
N GLU A 77 8.51 2.48 29.92
CA GLU A 77 9.59 3.09 30.68
C GLU A 77 10.96 2.96 30.05
N ARG A 78 11.18 1.89 29.27
CA ARG A 78 12.45 1.69 28.56
C ARG A 78 12.67 2.61 27.36
N ILE A 79 11.61 3.17 26.82
CA ILE A 79 11.66 3.93 25.56
C ILE A 79 11.04 5.33 25.65
N HIS A 80 10.45 5.71 26.79
CA HIS A 80 9.71 6.95 26.88
C HIS A 80 10.56 8.19 26.58
N THR A 81 11.81 8.22 27.03
CA THR A 81 12.71 9.34 26.78
C THR A 81 13.01 9.54 25.30
N ASP A 82 13.16 8.45 24.56
CA ASP A 82 13.40 8.51 23.11
C ASP A 82 12.16 9.03 22.38
N ILE A 83 10.96 8.62 22.80
CA ILE A 83 9.70 9.12 22.25
C ILE A 83 9.55 10.62 22.52
N GLU A 84 9.83 11.07 23.74
CA GLU A 84 9.76 12.48 24.13
C GLU A 84 10.73 13.32 23.29
N GLN A 85 11.99 12.88 23.17
CA GLN A 85 12.98 13.56 22.37
C GLN A 85 12.58 13.64 20.89
N PHE A 86 12.06 12.54 20.34
CA PHE A 86 11.59 12.53 18.96
C PHE A 86 10.43 13.53 18.74
N ALA A 87 9.46 13.52 19.63
CA ALA A 87 8.34 14.43 19.57
C ALA A 87 8.77 15.91 19.70
N GLU A 88 9.75 16.20 20.55
CA GLU A 88 10.33 17.55 20.70
C GLU A 88 11.08 17.99 19.43
N CYS A 89 11.83 17.10 18.80
CA CYS A 89 12.48 17.39 17.52
C CYS A 89 11.48 17.75 16.42
N GLU A 90 10.30 17.12 16.44
CA GLU A 90 9.20 17.44 15.54
C GLU A 90 8.37 18.66 15.99
N LYS A 91 8.70 19.26 17.12
CA LYS A 91 7.96 20.37 17.76
C LYS A 91 6.53 20.00 18.18
N LEU A 92 6.29 18.73 18.43
CA LEU A 92 5.00 18.20 18.89
C LEU A 92 4.99 18.11 20.42
N THR A 93 4.95 19.27 21.09
CA THR A 93 5.08 19.37 22.55
C THR A 93 3.98 18.65 23.30
N ALA A 94 2.76 18.62 22.77
CA ALA A 94 1.65 17.86 23.37
C ALA A 94 1.90 16.34 23.33
N HIS A 95 2.52 15.82 22.28
CA HIS A 95 2.92 14.41 22.19
C HIS A 95 3.99 14.09 23.25
N ALA A 96 5.04 14.91 23.35
CA ALA A 96 6.05 14.75 24.38
C ALA A 96 5.45 14.75 25.78
N ASN A 97 4.59 15.73 26.07
CA ASN A 97 3.93 15.84 27.37
C ASN A 97 3.02 14.64 27.69
N SER A 98 2.34 14.10 26.69
CA SER A 98 1.49 12.92 26.87
C SER A 98 2.25 11.69 27.37
N ILE A 99 3.52 11.59 27.05
CA ILE A 99 4.40 10.53 27.55
C ILE A 99 4.93 10.88 28.94
N LYS A 100 5.44 12.10 29.12
CA LYS A 100 6.02 12.57 30.41
C LYS A 100 5.07 12.36 31.59
N VAL A 101 3.83 12.78 31.47
CA VAL A 101 2.83 12.70 32.55
C VAL A 101 2.52 11.29 33.04
N ARG A 102 2.86 10.26 32.25
CA ARG A 102 2.67 8.86 32.67
C ARG A 102 3.72 8.37 33.67
N PHE A 103 4.79 9.12 33.84
CA PHE A 103 5.93 8.80 34.71
C PHE A 103 6.17 9.90 35.77
N GLU A 104 5.36 10.93 35.77
CA GLU A 104 5.32 11.92 36.86
C GLU A 104 4.47 11.34 38.00
N ASP A 105 5.08 11.22 39.17
CA ASP A 105 4.39 10.82 40.41
C ASP A 105 3.74 12.01 41.09
#